data_9b8cd9874175b098f9185573c0cbec80
#
_entry.id   9b8cd9874175b098f9185573c0cbec80
#
_cell.length_a   1.000
_cell.length_b   1.000
_cell.length_c   1.000
_cell.angle_alpha   90.00
_cell.angle_beta   90.00
_cell.angle_gamma   90.00
#
_symmetry.space_group_name_H-M   'P 1'
#
loop_
_entity.id
_entity.type
_entity.pdbx_description
1 polymer ?
#
loop_
_entity_poly.entity_id
_entity_poly.type
_entity_poly.pdbx_seq_one_letter_code
_entity_poly.pdbx_strand_id
1 'polypeptide(L)'
;NLLTFHEKADELIEEEEELRNKHLEYLKEAAKLLTEEGELISNLQGFGNEEYDMDEYVNRMERIIKRNLDIYGDLQQRMQRFKKHMQEEEEAH
;
A
#
# COMPACT_ATOMS: atom_id res chain seq x y z
N ASN A 1 -30.59 8.60 -17.13
CA ASN A 1 -30.91 7.41 -17.88
C ASN A 1 -30.62 6.15 -17.01
N LEU A 2 -31.55 5.25 -16.95
CA LEU A 2 -31.45 4.04 -16.14
C LEU A 2 -30.26 3.16 -16.56
N LEU A 3 -30.01 3.03 -17.85
CA LEU A 3 -28.88 2.26 -18.37
C LEU A 3 -27.54 2.86 -17.92
N THR A 4 -27.40 4.17 -18.04
CA THR A 4 -26.20 4.86 -17.61
C THR A 4 -25.98 4.69 -16.09
N PHE A 5 -27.06 4.73 -15.34
CA PHE A 5 -27.02 4.51 -13.89
C PHE A 5 -26.47 3.11 -13.56
N HIS A 6 -26.98 2.08 -14.24
CA HIS A 6 -26.50 0.71 -14.00
C HIS A 6 -25.05 0.52 -14.43
N GLU A 7 -24.63 1.14 -15.52
CA GLU A 7 -23.24 1.08 -15.96
C GLU A 7 -22.29 1.68 -14.94
N LYS A 8 -22.65 2.83 -14.36
CA LYS A 8 -21.85 3.49 -13.33
C LYS A 8 -21.78 2.69 -12.04
N ALA A 9 -22.90 2.06 -11.66
CA ALA A 9 -22.94 1.19 -10.50
C ALA A 9 -22.04 -0.03 -10.68
N ASP A 10 -22.05 -0.61 -11.87
CA ASP A 10 -21.18 -1.75 -12.19
C ASP A 10 -19.70 -1.35 -12.20
N GLU A 11 -19.39 -0.19 -12.74
CA GLU A 11 -18.02 0.34 -12.73
C GLU A 11 -17.53 0.55 -11.30
N LEU A 12 -18.38 1.03 -10.41
CA LEU A 12 -18.03 1.24 -9.01
C LEU A 12 -17.77 -0.07 -8.30
N ILE A 13 -18.57 -1.10 -8.58
CA ILE A 13 -18.36 -2.44 -8.03
C ILE A 13 -17.02 -3.02 -8.50
N GLU A 14 -16.70 -2.87 -9.77
CA GLU A 14 -15.42 -3.33 -10.33
C GLU A 14 -14.25 -2.58 -9.70
N GLU A 15 -14.38 -1.27 -9.54
CA GLU A 15 -13.35 -0.44 -8.91
C GLU A 15 -13.11 -0.87 -7.45
N GLU A 16 -14.19 -1.16 -6.71
CA GLU A 16 -14.08 -1.65 -5.35
C GLU A 16 -13.30 -2.97 -5.29
N GLU A 17 -13.62 -3.88 -6.20
CA GLU A 17 -12.95 -5.18 -6.28
C GLU A 17 -11.46 -5.02 -6.59
N GLU A 18 -11.12 -4.18 -7.55
CA GLU A 18 -9.73 -3.89 -7.91
C GLU A 18 -8.98 -3.25 -6.73
N LEU A 19 -9.64 -2.34 -6.04
CA LEU A 19 -9.08 -1.68 -4.86
C LEU A 19 -8.76 -2.69 -3.77
N ARG A 20 -9.72 -3.59 -3.46
CA ARG A 20 -9.50 -4.62 -2.44
C ARG A 20 -8.36 -5.57 -2.83
N ASN A 21 -8.31 -5.96 -4.09
CA ASN A 21 -7.27 -6.87 -4.57
C ASN A 21 -5.89 -6.21 -4.48
N LYS A 22 -5.81 -4.94 -4.86
CA LYS A 22 -4.56 -4.19 -4.79
C LYS A 22 -4.13 -3.96 -3.35
N HIS A 23 -5.09 -3.64 -2.48
CA HIS A 23 -4.82 -3.48 -1.07
C HIS A 23 -4.26 -4.78 -0.46
N LEU A 24 -4.87 -5.91 -0.78
CA LEU A 24 -4.40 -7.20 -0.28
C LEU A 24 -3.00 -7.53 -0.80
N GLU A 25 -2.73 -7.25 -2.07
CA GLU A 25 -1.41 -7.43 -2.66
C GLU A 25 -0.35 -6.60 -1.92
N TYR A 26 -0.66 -5.32 -1.68
CA TYR A 26 0.23 -4.43 -0.96
C TYR A 26 0.41 -4.83 0.50
N LEU A 27 -0.65 -5.31 1.14
CA LEU A 27 -0.57 -5.79 2.51
C LEU A 27 0.42 -6.95 2.64
N LYS A 28 0.41 -7.87 1.69
CA LYS A 28 1.34 -8.99 1.67
C LYS A 28 2.78 -8.52 1.49
N GLU A 29 2.99 -7.57 0.61
CA GLU A 29 4.32 -7.00 0.39
C GLU A 29 4.80 -6.23 1.63
N ALA A 30 3.93 -5.43 2.23
CA ALA A 30 4.25 -4.67 3.44
C ALA A 30 4.63 -5.59 4.60
N ALA A 31 3.97 -6.75 4.70
CA ALA A 31 4.30 -7.73 5.73
C ALA A 31 5.71 -8.29 5.55
N LYS A 32 6.12 -8.54 4.31
CA LYS A 32 7.50 -8.99 4.01
C LYS A 32 8.52 -7.91 4.35
N LEU A 33 8.22 -6.66 4.00
CA LEU A 33 9.08 -5.53 4.33
C LEU A 33 9.21 -5.33 5.82
N LEU A 34 8.12 -5.52 6.56
CA LEU A 34 8.13 -5.43 8.03
C LEU A 34 9.02 -6.50 8.65
N THR A 35 8.96 -7.72 8.13
CA THR A 35 9.82 -8.81 8.58
C THR A 35 11.30 -8.46 8.34
N GLU A 36 11.63 -7.96 7.18
CA GLU A 36 12.99 -7.55 6.86
C GLU A 36 13.47 -6.42 7.78
N GLU A 37 12.60 -5.43 8.02
CA GLU A 37 12.91 -4.33 8.94
C GLU A 37 13.20 -4.85 10.34
N GLY A 38 12.39 -5.80 10.83
CA GLY A 38 12.61 -6.42 12.14
C GLY A 38 13.94 -7.13 12.23
N GLU A 39 14.36 -7.84 11.17
CA GLU A 39 15.65 -8.50 11.12
C GLU A 39 16.81 -7.50 11.16
N LEU A 40 16.69 -6.39 10.45
CA LEU A 40 17.71 -5.35 10.46
C LEU A 40 17.92 -4.77 11.86
N ILE A 41 16.82 -4.45 12.55
CA ILE A 41 16.87 -3.94 13.92
C ILE A 41 17.46 -4.98 14.88
N SER A 42 17.04 -6.24 14.73
CA SER A 42 17.54 -7.34 15.57
C SER A 42 19.05 -7.50 15.42
N ASN A 43 19.56 -7.40 14.20
CA ASN A 43 20.99 -7.51 13.94
C ASN A 43 21.79 -6.37 14.58
N LEU A 44 21.21 -5.17 14.65
CA LEU A 44 21.86 -4.03 15.33
C LEU A 44 21.95 -4.23 16.84
N GLN A 45 20.99 -4.97 17.42
CA GLN A 45 20.91 -5.18 18.86
C GLN A 45 21.66 -6.43 19.32
N GLY A 46 22.14 -7.24 18.39
CA GLY A 46 22.83 -8.50 18.69
C GLY A 46 24.27 -8.29 19.14
N PHE A 47 24.88 -9.38 19.59
CA PHE A 47 26.29 -9.37 19.99
C PHE A 47 27.21 -9.25 18.77
N GLY A 48 28.34 -8.59 18.94
CA GLY A 48 29.31 -8.44 17.86
C GLY A 48 28.99 -7.32 16.90
N ASN A 49 28.13 -6.41 17.30
CA ASN A 49 27.68 -5.32 16.46
C ASN A 49 28.79 -4.36 16.01
N GLU A 50 29.95 -4.44 16.64
CA GLU A 50 31.07 -3.59 16.29
C GLU A 50 31.50 -3.78 14.82
N GLU A 51 31.21 -4.96 14.27
CA GLU A 51 31.52 -5.28 12.89
C GLU A 51 30.33 -5.07 11.95
N TYR A 52 29.19 -4.66 12.51
CA TYR A 52 27.99 -4.46 11.70
C TYR A 52 28.13 -3.23 10.82
N ASP A 53 27.86 -3.42 9.53
CA ASP A 53 27.97 -2.33 8.55
C ASP A 53 26.74 -1.44 8.64
N MET A 54 26.90 -0.27 9.25
CA MET A 54 25.84 0.72 9.36
C MET A 54 25.41 1.27 7.99
N ASP A 55 26.32 1.30 7.02
CA ASP A 55 25.97 1.71 5.67
C ASP A 55 24.96 0.75 5.05
N GLU A 56 25.17 -0.55 5.27
CA GLU A 56 24.23 -1.57 4.80
C GLU A 56 22.85 -1.39 5.45
N TYR A 57 22.84 -1.19 6.76
CA TYR A 57 21.58 -0.95 7.49
C TYR A 57 20.85 0.25 6.89
N VAL A 58 21.52 1.38 6.76
CA VAL A 58 20.92 2.61 6.24
C VAL A 58 20.40 2.40 4.82
N ASN A 59 21.22 1.79 3.97
CA ASN A 59 20.84 1.56 2.56
C ASN A 59 19.64 0.64 2.44
N ARG A 60 19.59 -0.43 3.23
CA ARG A 60 18.46 -1.37 3.21
C ARG A 60 17.21 -0.72 3.77
N MET A 61 17.34 0.05 4.85
CA MET A 61 16.20 0.77 5.41
C MET A 61 15.65 1.81 4.44
N GLU A 62 16.52 2.54 3.75
CA GLU A 62 16.06 3.50 2.76
C GLU A 62 15.24 2.84 1.65
N ARG A 63 15.64 1.65 1.20
CA ARG A 63 14.87 0.89 0.20
C ARG A 63 13.53 0.46 0.73
N ILE A 64 13.49 -0.01 1.98
CA ILE A 64 12.24 -0.43 2.63
C ILE A 64 11.30 0.77 2.78
N ILE A 65 11.83 1.89 3.26
CA ILE A 65 11.04 3.11 3.45
C ILE A 65 10.48 3.59 2.10
N LYS A 66 11.33 3.66 1.09
CA LYS A 66 10.91 4.10 -0.23
C LYS A 66 9.80 3.21 -0.79
N ARG A 67 9.96 1.90 -0.66
CA ARG A 67 8.93 0.96 -1.16
C ARG A 67 7.62 1.12 -0.39
N ASN A 68 7.68 1.30 0.92
CA ASN A 68 6.48 1.55 1.73
C ASN A 68 5.79 2.85 1.32
N LEU A 69 6.56 3.90 1.07
CA LEU A 69 5.99 5.17 0.61
C LEU A 69 5.32 5.02 -0.75
N ASP A 70 5.93 4.27 -1.67
CA ASP A 70 5.36 4.02 -2.99
C ASP A 70 4.04 3.23 -2.88
N ILE A 71 4.05 2.16 -2.06
CA ILE A 71 2.88 1.31 -1.83
C ILE A 71 1.72 2.13 -1.26
N TYR A 72 1.98 2.81 -0.16
CA TYR A 72 0.93 3.55 0.54
C TYR A 72 0.52 4.81 -0.21
N GLY A 73 1.43 5.43 -0.94
CA GLY A 73 1.10 6.54 -1.80
C GLY A 73 0.13 6.13 -2.92
N ASP A 74 0.42 5.00 -3.58
CA ASP A 74 -0.47 4.48 -4.61
C ASP A 74 -1.82 4.08 -4.04
N LEU A 75 -1.80 3.39 -2.89
CA LEU A 75 -3.02 2.97 -2.23
C LEU A 75 -3.87 4.18 -1.83
N GLN A 76 -3.24 5.22 -1.31
CA GLN A 76 -3.93 6.45 -0.93
C GLN A 76 -4.63 7.08 -2.14
N GLN A 77 -3.95 7.15 -3.28
CA GLN A 77 -4.54 7.70 -4.50
C GLN A 77 -5.75 6.88 -4.96
N ARG A 78 -5.65 5.55 -4.88
CA ARG A 78 -6.76 4.66 -5.23
C ARG A 78 -7.95 4.86 -4.30
N MET A 79 -7.70 5.01 -3.00
CA MET A 79 -8.74 5.28 -2.00
C MET A 79 -9.43 6.60 -2.26
N GLN A 80 -8.66 7.63 -2.56
CA GLN A 80 -9.22 8.96 -2.85
C GLN A 80 -10.07 8.95 -4.10
N ARG A 81 -9.63 8.26 -5.15
CA ARG A 81 -10.38 8.13 -6.40
C ARG A 81 -11.69 7.38 -6.17
N PHE A 82 -11.61 6.28 -5.43
CA PHE A 82 -12.80 5.49 -5.12
C PHE A 82 -13.80 6.30 -4.29
N LYS A 83 -13.31 7.01 -3.30
CA LYS A 83 -14.14 7.89 -2.47
C LYS A 83 -14.87 8.93 -3.31
N LYS A 84 -14.15 9.55 -4.25
CA LYS A 84 -14.73 10.52 -5.17
C LYS A 84 -15.85 9.90 -6.01
N HIS A 85 -15.62 8.73 -6.57
CA HIS A 85 -16.60 8.02 -7.39
C HIS A 85 -17.83 7.60 -6.58
N MET A 86 -17.64 7.18 -5.33
CA MET A 86 -18.76 6.87 -4.44
C MET A 86 -19.62 8.12 -4.19
N GLN A 87 -18.96 9.26 -3.93
CA GLN A 87 -19.66 10.51 -3.68
C GLN A 87 -20.44 10.99 -4.92
N GLU A 88 -19.85 10.85 -6.10
CA GLU A 88 -20.51 11.19 -7.36
C GLU A 88 -21.75 10.33 -7.58
N GLU A 89 -21.68 9.04 -7.25
CA GLU A 89 -22.84 8.16 -7.37
C GLU A 89 -23.94 8.51 -6.36
N GLU A 90 -23.57 8.83 -5.13
CA GLU A 90 -24.53 9.27 -4.12
C GLU A 90 -25.25 10.54 -4.55
N GLU A 91 -24.52 11.49 -5.15
CA GLU A 91 -25.08 12.73 -5.64
C GLU A 91 -26.01 12.54 -6.84
N ALA A 92 -25.81 11.45 -7.60
CA ALA A 92 -26.64 11.12 -8.76
C ALA A 92 -28.00 10.54 -8.35
N HIS A 93 -28.17 10.17 -7.10
CA HIS A 93 -29.43 9.69 -6.55
C HIS A 93 -30.18 10.82 -5.88
#